data_bb1b86c36c913fff9cf14e5035f972a9
#
_entry.id   bb1b86c36c913fff9cf14e5035f972a9
#
_cell.length_a   1.000
_cell.length_b   1.000
_cell.length_c   1.000
_cell.angle_alpha   90.00
_cell.angle_beta   90.00
_cell.angle_gamma   90.00
#
_symmetry.space_group_name_H-M   'P 1'
#
loop_
_entity.id
_entity.type
_entity.pdbx_description
1 polymer ?
#
loop_
_entity_poly.entity_id
_entity_poly.type
_entity_poly.pdbx_seq_one_letter_code
_entity_poly.pdbx_strand_id
1 'polypeptide(L)'
;MSTKGQGGQLPWLFAKQVYAEYADVAYSLQVGELSKPFLSPAGVHIVKLLEKKQFEPYSFHRADIHRFLEQRGVRQKAIEVKLDALYKQYGGKVKREDVLAYEEKELEKKYPEFRHLMQEYYDGLLLFEVSNREVWEKASRDEKGLEKFFKKNKKKYAWDAPRFKGAVLHCTTPEMATSATKAMKKMDESEWRSYVQKELNKDSLQLAFMERGLFKIGQNANVDSLVFGQGAGAPRKNYPYAAYVGKVQKKYPGSYRDIRGPLTADYQKELELRWVEALRAKFPVEIYEEVLNTVNKH
;
A
#
# COMPACT_ATOMS: atom_id res chain seq x y z
N MET A 1 28.81 -11.65 -48.73
CA MET A 1 29.46 -12.39 -47.61
C MET A 1 29.98 -13.68 -48.15
N SER A 2 31.23 -14.02 -47.89
CA SER A 2 31.79 -15.30 -48.38
C SER A 2 31.38 -16.40 -47.40
N THR A 3 30.45 -17.28 -47.78
CA THR A 3 30.02 -18.45 -47.02
C THR A 3 30.90 -19.69 -47.34
N LYS A 4 32.03 -19.47 -48.03
CA LYS A 4 32.94 -20.52 -48.47
C LYS A 4 33.44 -21.43 -47.35
N GLY A 5 33.69 -20.87 -46.16
CA GLY A 5 34.11 -21.64 -44.96
C GLY A 5 32.98 -22.42 -44.26
N GLN A 6 31.74 -22.23 -44.67
CA GLN A 6 30.53 -22.86 -44.08
C GLN A 6 29.79 -23.72 -45.12
N GLY A 7 30.49 -24.16 -46.15
CA GLY A 7 29.89 -25.00 -47.22
C GLY A 7 28.78 -24.29 -47.99
N GLY A 8 28.74 -22.95 -48.00
CA GLY A 8 27.71 -22.18 -48.69
C GLY A 8 26.39 -22.03 -47.92
N GLN A 9 26.30 -22.50 -46.67
CA GLN A 9 25.10 -22.39 -45.88
C GLN A 9 24.83 -20.94 -45.48
N LEU A 10 23.60 -20.46 -45.73
CA LEU A 10 23.12 -19.16 -45.34
C LEU A 10 22.30 -19.25 -44.06
N PRO A 11 22.31 -18.20 -43.20
CA PRO A 11 21.40 -18.12 -42.06
C PRO A 11 19.95 -18.02 -42.55
N TRP A 12 19.00 -18.02 -41.61
CA TRP A 12 17.58 -17.78 -41.92
C TRP A 12 17.41 -16.47 -42.67
N LEU A 13 16.75 -16.52 -43.82
CA LEU A 13 16.50 -15.38 -44.72
C LEU A 13 15.01 -15.12 -44.85
N PHE A 14 14.63 -13.83 -44.83
CA PHE A 14 13.30 -13.37 -45.15
C PHE A 14 13.28 -12.80 -46.60
N ALA A 15 12.16 -12.91 -47.29
CA ALA A 15 12.01 -12.46 -48.67
C ALA A 15 12.52 -11.04 -48.95
N LYS A 16 12.36 -10.11 -48.01
CA LYS A 16 12.81 -8.72 -48.13
C LYS A 16 14.32 -8.49 -47.86
N GLN A 17 15.06 -9.52 -47.47
CA GLN A 17 16.50 -9.44 -47.20
C GLN A 17 17.36 -9.86 -48.39
N VAL A 18 16.72 -10.40 -49.41
CA VAL A 18 17.37 -10.89 -50.63
C VAL A 18 16.66 -10.30 -51.86
N TYR A 19 17.27 -10.44 -53.04
CA TYR A 19 16.64 -10.02 -54.28
C TYR A 19 15.37 -10.82 -54.56
N ALA A 20 14.37 -10.21 -55.19
CA ALA A 20 13.07 -10.81 -55.45
C ALA A 20 13.18 -12.14 -56.16
N GLU A 21 14.03 -12.22 -57.22
CA GLU A 21 14.28 -13.41 -58.02
C GLU A 21 14.85 -14.55 -57.16
N TYR A 22 15.71 -14.20 -56.19
CA TYR A 22 16.26 -15.19 -55.26
C TYR A 22 15.18 -15.69 -54.29
N ALA A 23 14.37 -14.78 -53.74
CA ALA A 23 13.28 -15.11 -52.82
C ALA A 23 12.27 -16.02 -53.54
N ASP A 24 11.81 -15.66 -54.74
CA ASP A 24 10.81 -16.40 -55.49
C ASP A 24 11.24 -17.84 -55.74
N VAL A 25 12.51 -18.04 -56.18
CA VAL A 25 13.05 -19.39 -56.37
C VAL A 25 13.18 -20.14 -55.05
N ALA A 26 13.75 -19.52 -54.01
CA ALA A 26 13.97 -20.17 -52.71
C ALA A 26 12.65 -20.59 -52.04
N TYR A 27 11.60 -19.75 -52.14
CA TYR A 27 10.27 -20.05 -51.56
C TYR A 27 9.46 -21.08 -52.38
N SER A 28 9.74 -21.24 -53.65
CA SER A 28 9.11 -22.27 -54.52
C SER A 28 9.60 -23.66 -54.25
N LEU A 29 10.83 -23.82 -53.70
CA LEU A 29 11.44 -25.12 -53.42
C LEU A 29 10.80 -25.86 -52.24
N GLN A 30 10.89 -27.18 -52.28
CA GLN A 30 10.64 -28.05 -51.13
C GLN A 30 11.92 -28.29 -50.32
N VAL A 31 11.76 -28.60 -49.04
CA VAL A 31 12.94 -28.91 -48.18
C VAL A 31 13.74 -30.06 -48.76
N GLY A 32 15.03 -29.85 -48.98
CA GLY A 32 15.96 -30.77 -49.61
C GLY A 32 16.11 -30.58 -51.12
N GLU A 33 15.23 -29.81 -51.76
CA GLU A 33 15.24 -29.58 -53.21
C GLU A 33 16.33 -28.61 -53.64
N LEU A 34 16.91 -28.85 -54.82
CA LEU A 34 17.92 -28.01 -55.46
C LEU A 34 17.30 -27.28 -56.65
N SER A 35 17.49 -25.97 -56.72
CA SER A 35 17.01 -25.15 -57.82
C SER A 35 17.75 -25.43 -59.14
N LYS A 36 17.13 -25.13 -60.27
CA LYS A 36 17.85 -24.86 -61.51
C LYS A 36 18.70 -23.59 -61.38
N PRO A 37 19.75 -23.43 -62.18
CA PRO A 37 20.47 -22.16 -62.25
C PRO A 37 19.54 -21.02 -62.63
N PHE A 38 19.61 -19.90 -61.88
CA PHE A 38 18.80 -18.68 -62.13
C PHE A 38 19.66 -17.43 -61.93
N LEU A 39 19.20 -16.31 -62.47
CA LEU A 39 19.86 -15.00 -62.41
C LEU A 39 19.21 -14.11 -61.37
N SER A 40 20.03 -13.35 -60.63
CA SER A 40 19.62 -12.21 -59.86
C SER A 40 20.59 -11.04 -60.10
N PRO A 41 20.33 -9.82 -59.63
CA PRO A 41 21.30 -8.72 -59.71
C PRO A 41 22.66 -9.02 -59.10
N ALA A 42 22.79 -10.02 -58.23
CA ALA A 42 24.05 -10.47 -57.62
C ALA A 42 24.78 -11.57 -58.42
N GLY A 43 24.20 -12.05 -59.52
CA GLY A 43 24.81 -13.06 -60.36
C GLY A 43 23.97 -14.30 -60.56
N VAL A 44 24.63 -15.43 -60.99
CA VAL A 44 23.97 -16.72 -61.18
C VAL A 44 23.98 -17.51 -59.88
N HIS A 45 22.85 -18.12 -59.52
CA HIS A 45 22.67 -18.86 -58.31
C HIS A 45 22.13 -20.27 -58.58
N ILE A 46 22.54 -21.21 -57.73
CA ILE A 46 21.90 -22.51 -57.50
C ILE A 46 21.67 -22.60 -56.00
N VAL A 47 20.45 -22.84 -55.60
CA VAL A 47 20.03 -22.82 -54.19
C VAL A 47 19.46 -24.15 -53.79
N LYS A 48 19.85 -24.66 -52.61
CA LYS A 48 19.22 -25.82 -51.97
C LYS A 48 18.47 -25.35 -50.75
N LEU A 49 17.19 -25.66 -50.66
CA LEU A 49 16.40 -25.36 -49.47
C LEU A 49 16.69 -26.40 -48.39
N LEU A 50 17.33 -25.99 -47.30
CA LEU A 50 17.68 -26.85 -46.18
C LEU A 50 16.53 -27.02 -45.19
N GLU A 51 15.85 -25.91 -44.90
CA GLU A 51 14.77 -25.89 -43.92
C GLU A 51 13.79 -24.76 -44.23
N LYS A 52 12.52 -24.95 -43.91
CA LYS A 52 11.45 -23.95 -44.06
C LYS A 52 10.70 -23.84 -42.76
N LYS A 53 10.68 -22.62 -42.18
CA LYS A 53 9.89 -22.31 -40.99
C LYS A 53 8.56 -21.66 -41.35
N GLN A 54 7.52 -22.07 -40.69
CA GLN A 54 6.28 -21.32 -40.70
C GLN A 54 6.42 -20.13 -39.77
N PHE A 55 5.67 -19.03 -40.04
CA PHE A 55 5.62 -17.92 -39.14
C PHE A 55 4.96 -18.34 -37.84
N GLU A 56 5.62 -18.02 -36.74
CA GLU A 56 5.05 -18.18 -35.43
C GLU A 56 3.82 -17.25 -35.28
N PRO A 57 2.83 -17.65 -34.47
CA PRO A 57 1.65 -16.83 -34.26
C PRO A 57 2.02 -15.42 -33.72
N TYR A 58 1.17 -14.43 -33.98
CA TYR A 58 1.36 -13.04 -33.52
C TYR A 58 1.69 -12.95 -32.02
N SER A 59 1.06 -13.80 -31.20
CA SER A 59 1.31 -13.85 -29.76
C SER A 59 2.78 -14.08 -29.40
N PHE A 60 3.50 -14.86 -30.20
CA PHE A 60 4.93 -15.12 -30.03
C PHE A 60 5.78 -13.88 -30.34
N HIS A 61 5.43 -13.17 -31.39
CA HIS A 61 6.18 -11.99 -31.86
C HIS A 61 5.73 -10.68 -31.25
N ARG A 62 4.66 -10.66 -30.46
CA ARG A 62 4.03 -9.44 -29.92
C ARG A 62 5.03 -8.52 -29.21
N ALA A 63 5.89 -9.09 -28.36
CA ALA A 63 6.87 -8.31 -27.60
C ALA A 63 7.94 -7.68 -28.50
N ASP A 64 8.41 -8.40 -29.52
CA ASP A 64 9.43 -7.92 -30.46
C ASP A 64 8.85 -6.87 -31.41
N ILE A 65 7.63 -7.07 -31.87
CA ILE A 65 6.91 -6.08 -32.68
C ILE A 65 6.68 -4.80 -31.87
N HIS A 66 6.28 -4.92 -30.61
CA HIS A 66 6.09 -3.77 -29.73
C HIS A 66 7.40 -2.98 -29.56
N ARG A 67 8.49 -3.66 -29.26
CA ARG A 67 9.84 -3.06 -29.13
C ARG A 67 10.27 -2.38 -30.42
N PHE A 68 10.04 -3.01 -31.56
CA PHE A 68 10.35 -2.44 -32.88
C PHE A 68 9.55 -1.16 -33.17
N LEU A 69 8.26 -1.14 -32.86
CA LEU A 69 7.41 0.03 -33.05
C LEU A 69 7.82 1.18 -32.11
N GLU A 70 8.14 0.87 -30.87
CA GLU A 70 8.66 1.85 -29.89
C GLU A 70 9.98 2.48 -30.36
N GLN A 71 10.95 1.66 -30.81
CA GLN A 71 12.23 2.15 -31.34
C GLN A 71 12.07 3.06 -32.56
N ARG A 72 11.03 2.85 -33.34
CA ARG A 72 10.70 3.70 -34.51
C ARG A 72 9.87 4.95 -34.16
N GLY A 73 9.56 5.16 -32.89
CA GLY A 73 8.79 6.31 -32.44
C GLY A 73 7.36 6.34 -33.01
N VAL A 74 6.78 5.16 -33.36
CA VAL A 74 5.43 5.08 -33.95
C VAL A 74 4.39 5.64 -33.00
N ARG A 75 4.56 5.40 -31.69
CA ARG A 75 3.68 5.97 -30.65
C ARG A 75 3.68 7.50 -30.69
N GLN A 76 4.87 8.12 -30.73
CA GLN A 76 4.99 9.57 -30.77
C GLN A 76 4.33 10.15 -32.04
N LYS A 77 4.57 9.52 -33.18
CA LYS A 77 3.91 9.93 -34.44
C LYS A 77 2.37 9.84 -34.37
N ALA A 78 1.84 8.79 -33.76
CA ALA A 78 0.40 8.64 -33.57
C ALA A 78 -0.17 9.73 -32.65
N ILE A 79 0.55 10.11 -31.59
CA ILE A 79 0.18 11.22 -30.69
C ILE A 79 0.16 12.54 -31.48
N GLU A 80 1.19 12.84 -32.27
CA GLU A 80 1.26 14.09 -33.07
C GLU A 80 0.10 14.18 -34.08
N VAL A 81 -0.19 13.09 -34.78
CA VAL A 81 -1.33 13.05 -35.71
C VAL A 81 -2.65 13.31 -34.98
N LYS A 82 -2.84 12.75 -33.79
CA LYS A 82 -4.04 12.97 -32.99
C LYS A 82 -4.13 14.42 -32.48
N LEU A 83 -3.02 14.99 -32.04
CA LEU A 83 -2.96 16.39 -31.62
C LEU A 83 -3.29 17.35 -32.77
N ASP A 84 -2.76 17.11 -33.96
CA ASP A 84 -3.07 17.91 -35.13
C ASP A 84 -4.53 17.79 -35.54
N ALA A 85 -5.14 16.61 -35.41
CA ALA A 85 -6.56 16.43 -35.67
C ALA A 85 -7.44 17.22 -34.68
N LEU A 86 -7.10 17.17 -33.39
CA LEU A 86 -7.78 17.92 -32.33
C LEU A 86 -7.62 19.45 -32.54
N TYR A 87 -6.41 19.90 -32.86
CA TYR A 87 -6.16 21.32 -33.16
C TYR A 87 -7.00 21.81 -34.30
N LYS A 88 -7.09 21.06 -35.40
CA LYS A 88 -7.95 21.37 -36.53
C LYS A 88 -9.44 21.41 -36.16
N GLN A 89 -9.87 20.46 -35.31
CA GLN A 89 -11.26 20.41 -34.82
C GLN A 89 -11.65 21.67 -34.05
N TYR A 90 -10.72 22.26 -33.30
CA TYR A 90 -10.96 23.48 -32.52
C TYR A 90 -10.85 24.79 -33.36
N GLY A 91 -10.44 24.67 -34.61
CA GLY A 91 -10.51 25.79 -35.57
C GLY A 91 -9.81 27.07 -35.12
N GLY A 92 -8.64 26.96 -34.47
CA GLY A 92 -7.85 28.10 -34.01
C GLY A 92 -8.33 28.78 -32.73
N LYS A 93 -9.36 28.24 -32.06
CA LYS A 93 -9.81 28.72 -30.72
C LYS A 93 -8.79 28.51 -29.60
N VAL A 94 -7.85 27.62 -29.84
CA VAL A 94 -6.84 27.19 -28.87
C VAL A 94 -5.48 27.12 -29.56
N LYS A 95 -4.40 27.43 -28.89
CA LYS A 95 -3.06 27.18 -29.43
C LYS A 95 -2.77 25.68 -29.47
N ARG A 96 -1.93 25.24 -30.42
CA ARG A 96 -1.60 23.80 -30.57
C ARG A 96 -1.02 23.20 -29.29
N GLU A 97 -0.20 23.94 -28.58
CA GLU A 97 0.41 23.56 -27.29
C GLU A 97 -0.61 23.34 -26.16
N ASP A 98 -1.75 24.05 -26.22
CA ASP A 98 -2.79 24.01 -25.18
C ASP A 98 -3.93 23.05 -25.51
N VAL A 99 -3.91 22.38 -26.66
CA VAL A 99 -5.00 21.53 -27.16
C VAL A 99 -5.37 20.43 -26.16
N LEU A 100 -4.40 19.78 -25.52
CA LEU A 100 -4.66 18.73 -24.54
C LEU A 100 -5.32 19.29 -23.27
N ALA A 101 -4.82 20.40 -22.76
CA ALA A 101 -5.41 21.04 -21.59
C ALA A 101 -6.84 21.54 -21.84
N TYR A 102 -7.11 21.97 -23.07
CA TYR A 102 -8.45 22.34 -23.47
C TYR A 102 -9.38 21.13 -23.63
N GLU A 103 -8.89 20.04 -24.26
CA GLU A 103 -9.63 18.79 -24.37
C GLU A 103 -9.98 18.22 -23.01
N GLU A 104 -9.06 18.25 -22.06
CA GLU A 104 -9.26 17.82 -20.67
C GLU A 104 -10.42 18.58 -20.01
N LYS A 105 -10.49 19.91 -20.16
CA LYS A 105 -11.60 20.73 -19.63
C LYS A 105 -12.95 20.45 -20.29
N GLU A 106 -12.94 19.97 -21.53
CA GLU A 106 -14.16 19.65 -22.27
C GLU A 106 -14.64 18.21 -22.05
N LEU A 107 -13.81 17.33 -21.40
CA LEU A 107 -14.14 15.91 -21.20
C LEU A 107 -15.48 15.72 -20.47
N GLU A 108 -15.70 16.43 -19.37
CA GLU A 108 -16.95 16.32 -18.62
C GLU A 108 -18.18 16.76 -19.39
N LYS A 109 -18.02 17.70 -20.35
CA LYS A 109 -19.12 18.14 -21.22
C LYS A 109 -19.38 17.15 -22.34
N LYS A 110 -18.33 16.56 -22.89
CA LYS A 110 -18.40 15.63 -24.03
C LYS A 110 -18.85 14.24 -23.63
N TYR A 111 -18.45 13.80 -22.43
CA TYR A 111 -18.65 12.43 -21.94
C TYR A 111 -19.41 12.43 -20.60
N PRO A 112 -20.75 12.28 -20.63
CA PRO A 112 -21.57 12.27 -19.42
C PRO A 112 -21.11 11.22 -18.38
N GLU A 113 -20.70 10.05 -18.83
CA GLU A 113 -20.18 8.98 -17.96
C GLU A 113 -18.94 9.43 -17.19
N PHE A 114 -18.01 10.12 -17.87
CA PHE A 114 -16.83 10.68 -17.22
C PHE A 114 -17.21 11.75 -16.21
N ARG A 115 -18.16 12.63 -16.53
CA ARG A 115 -18.67 13.65 -15.59
C ARG A 115 -19.27 13.01 -14.35
N HIS A 116 -20.09 11.96 -14.51
CA HIS A 116 -20.67 11.24 -13.36
C HIS A 116 -19.59 10.59 -12.49
N LEU A 117 -18.59 9.97 -13.11
CA LEU A 117 -17.46 9.40 -12.40
C LEU A 117 -16.66 10.46 -11.62
N MET A 118 -16.39 11.62 -12.24
CA MET A 118 -15.69 12.73 -11.57
C MET A 118 -16.51 13.31 -10.42
N GLN A 119 -17.83 13.41 -10.57
CA GLN A 119 -18.73 13.87 -9.51
C GLN A 119 -18.74 12.88 -8.34
N GLU A 120 -18.87 11.59 -8.61
CA GLU A 120 -18.79 10.54 -7.58
C GLU A 120 -17.47 10.59 -6.80
N TYR A 121 -16.36 10.77 -7.52
CA TYR A 121 -15.05 10.88 -6.91
C TYR A 121 -14.93 12.13 -6.02
N TYR A 122 -15.42 13.27 -6.51
CA TYR A 122 -15.45 14.53 -5.77
C TYR A 122 -16.32 14.43 -4.51
N ASP A 123 -17.52 13.88 -4.63
CA ASP A 123 -18.44 13.68 -3.52
C ASP A 123 -17.85 12.70 -2.47
N GLY A 124 -17.17 11.64 -2.95
CA GLY A 124 -16.44 10.71 -2.09
C GLY A 124 -15.32 11.37 -1.29
N LEU A 125 -14.53 12.25 -1.92
CA LEU A 125 -13.48 13.02 -1.23
C LEU A 125 -14.07 13.99 -0.20
N LEU A 126 -15.16 14.67 -0.52
CA LEU A 126 -15.85 15.55 0.42
C LEU A 126 -16.42 14.78 1.61
N LEU A 127 -17.07 13.64 1.35
CA LEU A 127 -17.60 12.78 2.38
C LEU A 127 -16.48 12.26 3.30
N PHE A 128 -15.36 11.83 2.73
CA PHE A 128 -14.19 11.41 3.49
C PHE A 128 -13.68 12.52 4.40
N GLU A 129 -13.47 13.72 3.86
CA GLU A 129 -12.91 14.84 4.62
C GLU A 129 -13.86 15.29 5.75
N VAL A 130 -15.17 15.38 5.48
CA VAL A 130 -16.16 15.73 6.49
C VAL A 130 -16.25 14.66 7.58
N SER A 131 -16.27 13.37 7.19
CA SER A 131 -16.28 12.25 8.12
C SER A 131 -15.03 12.23 9.00
N ASN A 132 -13.88 12.53 8.40
CA ASN A 132 -12.62 12.62 9.13
C ASN A 132 -12.67 13.70 10.21
N ARG A 133 -13.14 14.92 9.88
CA ARG A 133 -13.23 16.04 10.82
C ARG A 133 -14.29 15.82 11.91
N GLU A 134 -15.47 15.38 11.52
CA GLU A 134 -16.59 15.29 12.45
C GLU A 134 -16.56 14.04 13.33
N VAL A 135 -15.94 12.95 12.84
CA VAL A 135 -15.97 11.66 13.53
C VAL A 135 -14.56 11.16 13.89
N TRP A 136 -13.73 10.89 12.89
CA TRP A 136 -12.52 10.08 13.12
C TRP A 136 -11.42 10.85 13.86
N GLU A 137 -11.08 12.03 13.38
CA GLU A 137 -10.08 12.89 14.04
C GLU A 137 -10.57 13.35 15.39
N LYS A 138 -11.85 13.71 15.50
CA LYS A 138 -12.49 14.07 16.76
C LYS A 138 -12.46 12.93 17.76
N ALA A 139 -12.79 11.69 17.34
CA ALA A 139 -12.73 10.52 18.21
C ALA A 139 -11.33 10.29 18.78
N SER A 140 -10.28 10.55 17.99
CA SER A 140 -8.89 10.34 18.41
C SER A 140 -8.32 11.43 19.30
N ARG A 141 -8.80 12.68 19.18
CA ARG A 141 -8.26 13.87 19.87
C ARG A 141 -9.10 14.35 21.04
N ASP A 142 -10.37 13.97 21.13
CA ASP A 142 -11.26 14.40 22.20
C ASP A 142 -11.01 13.63 23.50
N GLU A 143 -9.93 13.98 24.19
CA GLU A 143 -9.55 13.39 25.48
C GLU A 143 -10.68 13.48 26.53
N LYS A 144 -11.43 14.58 26.56
CA LYS A 144 -12.55 14.78 27.49
C LYS A 144 -13.74 13.89 27.13
N GLY A 145 -14.05 13.77 25.85
CA GLY A 145 -15.09 12.89 25.34
C GLY A 145 -14.76 11.41 25.61
N LEU A 146 -13.54 11.01 25.32
CA LEU A 146 -13.04 9.65 25.62
C LEU A 146 -13.13 9.32 27.10
N GLU A 147 -12.75 10.25 27.98
CA GLU A 147 -12.84 10.03 29.42
C GLU A 147 -14.31 9.91 29.89
N LYS A 148 -15.19 10.78 29.40
CA LYS A 148 -16.63 10.73 29.71
C LYS A 148 -17.27 9.43 29.19
N PHE A 149 -16.94 9.05 27.96
CA PHE A 149 -17.42 7.83 27.35
C PHE A 149 -16.95 6.59 28.12
N PHE A 150 -15.68 6.57 28.54
CA PHE A 150 -15.12 5.52 29.38
C PHE A 150 -15.86 5.39 30.70
N LYS A 151 -16.08 6.49 31.44
CA LYS A 151 -16.78 6.48 32.72
C LYS A 151 -18.19 5.88 32.58
N LYS A 152 -18.91 6.24 31.51
CA LYS A 152 -20.26 5.72 31.22
C LYS A 152 -20.25 4.22 30.86
N ASN A 153 -19.23 3.78 30.11
CA ASN A 153 -19.17 2.44 29.52
C ASN A 153 -18.16 1.51 30.19
N LYS A 154 -17.52 1.90 31.29
CA LYS A 154 -16.45 1.17 31.95
C LYS A 154 -16.74 -0.32 32.16
N LYS A 155 -17.97 -0.68 32.47
CA LYS A 155 -18.38 -2.07 32.70
C LYS A 155 -18.26 -2.97 31.47
N LYS A 156 -18.34 -2.40 30.26
CA LYS A 156 -18.15 -3.13 29.00
C LYS A 156 -16.72 -3.61 28.79
N TYR A 157 -15.75 -2.97 29.46
CA TYR A 157 -14.32 -3.21 29.30
C TYR A 157 -13.74 -4.00 30.48
N ALA A 158 -14.49 -4.95 31.00
CA ALA A 158 -14.00 -5.82 32.05
C ALA A 158 -12.84 -6.69 31.51
N TRP A 159 -11.81 -6.85 32.36
CA TRP A 159 -10.71 -7.72 32.06
C TRP A 159 -11.13 -9.20 32.14
N ASP A 160 -10.65 -10.00 31.22
CA ASP A 160 -10.75 -11.47 31.24
C ASP A 160 -9.95 -12.10 32.39
N ALA A 161 -8.83 -11.43 32.78
CA ALA A 161 -7.97 -11.78 33.90
C ALA A 161 -7.34 -10.51 34.48
N PRO A 162 -6.90 -10.53 35.74
CA PRO A 162 -6.21 -9.40 36.36
C PRO A 162 -5.00 -8.96 35.53
N ARG A 163 -4.74 -7.65 35.51
CA ARG A 163 -3.62 -7.05 34.79
C ARG A 163 -2.78 -6.19 35.75
N PHE A 164 -1.48 -6.30 35.61
CA PHE A 164 -0.55 -5.41 36.31
C PHE A 164 -0.25 -4.20 35.45
N LYS A 165 -0.58 -3.01 35.95
CA LYS A 165 -0.16 -1.75 35.37
C LYS A 165 0.98 -1.17 36.19
N GLY A 166 2.15 -1.05 35.57
CA GLY A 166 3.34 -0.59 36.25
C GLY A 166 4.61 -0.77 35.45
N ALA A 167 5.72 -0.86 36.18
CA ALA A 167 7.01 -1.12 35.61
C ALA A 167 7.75 -2.20 36.37
N VAL A 168 8.55 -3.01 35.67
CA VAL A 168 9.63 -3.83 36.21
C VAL A 168 10.93 -3.10 35.97
N LEU A 169 11.66 -2.84 37.01
CA LEU A 169 12.98 -2.24 36.98
C LEU A 169 14.03 -3.32 37.18
N HIS A 170 14.92 -3.46 36.23
CA HIS A 170 16.08 -4.37 36.29
C HIS A 170 17.33 -3.57 36.63
N CYS A 171 18.07 -3.94 37.66
CA CYS A 171 19.23 -3.21 38.15
C CYS A 171 20.45 -4.10 38.25
N THR A 172 21.61 -3.46 38.34
CA THR A 172 22.91 -4.13 38.56
C THR A 172 23.10 -4.60 40.00
N THR A 173 22.42 -3.96 40.98
CA THR A 173 22.46 -4.35 42.39
C THR A 173 21.06 -4.42 43.02
N PRO A 174 20.85 -5.22 44.08
CA PRO A 174 19.55 -5.34 44.76
C PRO A 174 19.17 -4.08 45.54
N GLU A 175 20.15 -3.36 46.10
CA GLU A 175 19.93 -2.10 46.84
C GLU A 175 19.38 -1.02 45.90
N MET A 176 19.95 -0.93 44.67
CA MET A 176 19.48 -0.01 43.65
C MET A 176 18.03 -0.34 43.24
N ALA A 177 17.71 -1.59 43.03
CA ALA A 177 16.37 -2.02 42.64
C ALA A 177 15.34 -1.63 43.72
N THR A 178 15.67 -1.83 44.98
CA THR A 178 14.82 -1.53 46.13
C THR A 178 14.66 -0.02 46.34
N SER A 179 15.73 0.74 46.33
CA SER A 179 15.72 2.20 46.55
C SER A 179 15.03 2.92 45.42
N ALA A 180 15.30 2.54 44.17
CA ALA A 180 14.68 3.13 42.99
C ALA A 180 13.16 2.89 42.93
N THR A 181 12.70 1.67 43.20
CA THR A 181 11.26 1.38 43.21
C THR A 181 10.53 2.08 44.35
N LYS A 182 11.20 2.27 45.52
CA LYS A 182 10.68 3.05 46.64
C LYS A 182 10.54 4.54 46.27
N ALA A 183 11.49 5.10 45.54
CA ALA A 183 11.41 6.46 45.02
C ALA A 183 10.29 6.60 43.97
N MET A 184 10.24 5.68 43.00
CA MET A 184 9.24 5.68 41.94
C MET A 184 7.79 5.54 42.45
N LYS A 185 7.57 4.88 43.58
CA LYS A 185 6.24 4.82 44.24
C LYS A 185 5.71 6.18 44.70
N LYS A 186 6.58 7.18 44.90
CA LYS A 186 6.24 8.51 45.39
C LYS A 186 6.06 9.54 44.31
N MET A 187 6.34 9.21 43.04
CA MET A 187 6.26 10.09 41.89
C MET A 187 5.20 9.63 40.89
N ASP A 188 4.80 10.52 39.98
CA ASP A 188 3.86 10.17 38.90
C ASP A 188 4.51 9.18 37.92
N GLU A 189 3.67 8.31 37.34
CA GLU A 189 4.12 7.32 36.35
C GLU A 189 4.81 7.97 35.15
N SER A 190 4.44 9.19 34.75
CA SER A 190 5.05 9.93 33.64
C SER A 190 6.51 10.30 33.89
N GLU A 191 6.89 10.46 35.17
CA GLU A 191 8.25 10.84 35.59
C GLU A 191 9.21 9.67 35.66
N TRP A 192 8.72 8.42 35.72
CA TRP A 192 9.57 7.23 35.92
C TRP A 192 10.67 7.11 34.87
N ARG A 193 10.37 7.39 33.60
CA ARG A 193 11.37 7.32 32.53
C ARG A 193 12.50 8.34 32.73
N SER A 194 12.11 9.57 33.06
CA SER A 194 13.09 10.63 33.33
C SER A 194 13.94 10.32 34.55
N TYR A 195 13.32 9.78 35.61
CA TYR A 195 14.04 9.33 36.82
C TYR A 195 15.07 8.26 36.50
N VAL A 196 14.71 7.20 35.81
CA VAL A 196 15.62 6.14 35.42
C VAL A 196 16.79 6.68 34.57
N GLN A 197 16.51 7.56 33.64
CA GLN A 197 17.55 8.13 32.77
C GLN A 197 18.48 9.09 33.48
N LYS A 198 17.96 9.95 34.35
CA LYS A 198 18.74 11.03 34.98
C LYS A 198 19.38 10.63 36.30
N GLU A 199 18.73 9.73 37.05
CA GLU A 199 19.20 9.38 38.42
C GLU A 199 19.88 8.01 38.49
N LEU A 200 19.50 7.04 37.65
CA LEU A 200 20.06 5.71 37.66
C LEU A 200 21.10 5.46 36.56
N ASN A 201 20.89 6.08 35.38
CA ASN A 201 21.75 5.92 34.21
C ASN A 201 22.56 7.21 33.95
N LYS A 202 23.27 7.69 34.99
CA LYS A 202 24.11 8.90 34.90
C LYS A 202 25.43 8.62 34.17
N ASP A 203 26.04 9.67 33.65
CA ASP A 203 27.41 9.69 33.16
C ASP A 203 27.75 8.59 32.17
N SER A 204 26.83 8.31 31.23
CA SER A 204 26.96 7.23 30.24
C SER A 204 26.97 5.80 30.82
N LEU A 205 26.75 5.66 32.11
CA LEU A 205 26.59 4.34 32.76
C LEU A 205 25.13 3.91 32.66
N GLN A 206 24.91 2.71 32.17
CA GLN A 206 23.57 2.12 32.09
C GLN A 206 23.44 1.08 33.23
N LEU A 207 22.97 1.52 34.39
CA LEU A 207 22.87 0.71 35.62
C LEU A 207 21.47 0.12 35.84
N ALA A 208 20.47 0.64 35.12
CA ALA A 208 19.10 0.18 35.24
C ALA A 208 18.39 0.13 33.86
N PHE A 209 17.50 -0.83 33.72
CA PHE A 209 16.62 -0.99 32.58
C PHE A 209 15.16 -1.13 33.06
N MET A 210 14.23 -0.40 32.45
CA MET A 210 12.82 -0.37 32.84
C MET A 210 11.92 -0.90 31.73
N GLU A 211 11.09 -1.88 32.08
CA GLU A 211 9.97 -2.37 31.26
C GLU A 211 8.67 -1.87 31.87
N ARG A 212 7.98 -0.97 31.13
CA ARG A 212 6.71 -0.38 31.57
C ARG A 212 5.57 -0.85 30.68
N GLY A 213 4.44 -1.21 31.30
CA GLY A 213 3.26 -1.63 30.53
C GLY A 213 2.06 -1.97 31.40
N LEU A 214 1.09 -2.54 30.69
CA LEU A 214 -0.09 -3.19 31.25
C LEU A 214 0.04 -4.68 30.90
N PHE A 215 0.42 -5.49 31.88
CA PHE A 215 0.78 -6.89 31.66
C PHE A 215 -0.33 -7.81 32.13
N LYS A 216 -0.67 -8.78 31.29
CA LYS A 216 -1.45 -9.97 31.65
C LYS A 216 -0.49 -11.09 32.05
N ILE A 217 -0.96 -12.03 32.86
CA ILE A 217 -0.21 -13.26 33.18
C ILE A 217 0.22 -13.95 31.88
N GLY A 218 1.48 -14.39 31.84
CA GLY A 218 2.13 -14.99 30.67
C GLY A 218 2.80 -14.01 29.70
N GLN A 219 2.70 -12.70 29.93
CA GLN A 219 3.33 -11.70 29.06
C GLN A 219 4.73 -11.25 29.49
N ASN A 220 5.04 -11.36 30.79
CA ASN A 220 6.35 -11.01 31.33
C ASN A 220 6.67 -11.87 32.53
N ALA A 221 7.69 -12.72 32.42
CA ALA A 221 8.06 -13.68 33.45
C ALA A 221 8.39 -13.02 34.79
N ASN A 222 8.97 -11.82 34.81
CA ASN A 222 9.25 -11.09 36.05
C ASN A 222 7.98 -10.52 36.69
N VAL A 223 7.01 -10.06 35.89
CA VAL A 223 5.70 -9.68 36.43
C VAL A 223 4.96 -10.90 36.96
N ASP A 224 5.00 -12.03 36.23
CA ASP A 224 4.35 -13.26 36.66
C ASP A 224 4.92 -13.74 38.03
N SER A 225 6.22 -13.73 38.17
CA SER A 225 6.88 -14.12 39.44
C SER A 225 6.70 -13.11 40.57
N LEU A 226 7.02 -11.82 40.31
CA LEU A 226 7.11 -10.80 41.37
C LEU A 226 5.73 -10.26 41.78
N VAL A 227 4.76 -10.23 40.88
CA VAL A 227 3.43 -9.61 41.13
C VAL A 227 2.35 -10.66 41.31
N PHE A 228 2.35 -11.69 40.47
CA PHE A 228 1.30 -12.72 40.49
C PHE A 228 1.72 -14.00 41.27
N GLY A 229 2.99 -14.12 41.65
CA GLY A 229 3.48 -15.28 42.35
C GLY A 229 3.48 -16.57 41.50
N GLN A 230 3.60 -16.45 40.19
CA GLN A 230 3.56 -17.56 39.25
C GLN A 230 4.87 -17.68 38.47
N GLY A 231 5.39 -18.90 38.37
CA GLY A 231 6.58 -19.20 37.59
C GLY A 231 7.88 -18.66 38.23
N ALA A 232 8.95 -18.77 37.45
CA ALA A 232 10.27 -18.22 37.83
C ALA A 232 10.50 -16.92 37.03
N GLY A 233 11.04 -15.91 37.71
CA GLY A 233 11.49 -14.69 37.06
C GLY A 233 12.61 -14.96 36.07
N ALA A 234 12.70 -14.15 35.02
CA ALA A 234 13.76 -14.22 34.03
C ALA A 234 14.80 -13.11 34.30
N PRO A 235 15.94 -13.40 34.93
CA PRO A 235 16.97 -12.40 35.15
C PRO A 235 17.57 -11.92 33.85
N ARG A 236 17.78 -10.61 33.71
CA ARG A 236 18.39 -10.02 32.54
C ARG A 236 19.92 -10.05 32.66
N LYS A 237 20.64 -10.48 31.62
CA LYS A 237 22.08 -10.76 31.62
C LYS A 237 22.95 -9.73 32.36
N ASN A 238 22.71 -8.43 32.16
CA ASN A 238 23.51 -7.38 32.80
C ASN A 238 22.80 -6.71 33.99
N TYR A 239 21.55 -7.10 34.29
CA TYR A 239 20.69 -6.50 35.31
C TYR A 239 19.90 -7.59 36.01
N PRO A 240 20.59 -8.40 36.83
CA PRO A 240 20.01 -9.63 37.41
C PRO A 240 18.95 -9.37 38.48
N TYR A 241 18.90 -8.16 39.03
CA TYR A 241 18.01 -7.84 40.14
C TYR A 241 16.78 -7.09 39.63
N ALA A 242 15.63 -7.73 39.74
CA ALA A 242 14.35 -7.16 39.28
C ALA A 242 13.49 -6.76 40.49
N ALA A 243 12.88 -5.57 40.40
CA ALA A 243 11.85 -5.13 41.34
C ALA A 243 10.72 -4.44 40.56
N TYR A 244 9.55 -4.33 41.16
CA TYR A 244 8.39 -3.73 40.48
C TYR A 244 7.81 -2.56 41.22
N VAL A 245 7.14 -1.69 40.46
CA VAL A 245 6.33 -0.56 40.93
C VAL A 245 5.06 -0.48 40.09
N GLY A 246 3.90 -0.33 40.73
CA GLY A 246 2.62 -0.28 40.03
C GLY A 246 1.50 -0.91 40.84
N LYS A 247 0.38 -1.17 40.18
CA LYS A 247 -0.86 -1.70 40.80
C LYS A 247 -1.50 -2.78 39.96
N VAL A 248 -2.08 -3.78 40.61
CA VAL A 248 -2.93 -4.78 39.94
C VAL A 248 -4.35 -4.23 39.73
N GLN A 249 -4.80 -4.27 38.50
CA GLN A 249 -6.17 -3.96 38.09
C GLN A 249 -6.95 -5.29 38.03
N LYS A 250 -7.79 -5.56 39.03
CA LYS A 250 -8.43 -6.87 39.17
C LYS A 250 -9.53 -7.14 38.14
N LYS A 251 -10.37 -6.15 37.84
CA LYS A 251 -11.59 -6.38 37.03
C LYS A 251 -11.77 -5.37 35.91
N TYR A 252 -11.41 -4.14 36.11
CA TYR A 252 -11.64 -3.07 35.14
C TYR A 252 -10.41 -2.22 34.90
N PRO A 253 -10.27 -1.60 33.71
CA PRO A 253 -9.23 -0.61 33.46
C PRO A 253 -9.28 0.53 34.47
N GLY A 254 -8.13 1.00 34.91
CA GLY A 254 -8.01 2.13 35.80
C GLY A 254 -8.27 3.46 35.11
N SER A 255 -7.94 3.54 33.83
CA SER A 255 -8.06 4.75 33.00
C SER A 255 -8.47 4.35 31.58
N TYR A 256 -9.11 5.27 30.85
CA TYR A 256 -9.39 5.09 29.42
C TYR A 256 -8.10 4.86 28.60
N ARG A 257 -6.96 5.37 29.05
CA ARG A 257 -5.65 5.18 28.43
C ARG A 257 -5.20 3.72 28.41
N ASP A 258 -5.67 2.91 29.36
CA ASP A 258 -5.33 1.48 29.45
C ASP A 258 -5.96 0.67 28.31
N ILE A 259 -7.02 1.20 27.70
CA ILE A 259 -7.79 0.58 26.62
C ILE A 259 -8.06 1.57 25.49
N ARG A 260 -7.15 2.55 25.27
CA ARG A 260 -7.39 3.65 24.33
C ARG A 260 -7.82 3.17 22.94
N GLY A 261 -7.20 2.15 22.37
CA GLY A 261 -7.53 1.64 21.04
C GLY A 261 -8.99 1.18 20.91
N PRO A 262 -9.43 0.13 21.64
CA PRO A 262 -10.81 -0.33 21.58
C PRO A 262 -11.81 0.72 22.03
N LEU A 263 -11.48 1.55 23.02
CA LEU A 263 -12.36 2.63 23.47
C LEU A 263 -12.58 3.71 22.40
N THR A 264 -11.50 4.11 21.71
CA THR A 264 -11.61 5.10 20.63
C THR A 264 -12.47 4.57 19.48
N ALA A 265 -12.34 3.30 19.13
CA ALA A 265 -13.18 2.67 18.11
C ALA A 265 -14.67 2.67 18.48
N ASP A 266 -15.00 2.35 19.74
CA ASP A 266 -16.39 2.40 20.20
C ASP A 266 -16.92 3.82 20.32
N TYR A 267 -16.09 4.76 20.75
CA TYR A 267 -16.45 6.18 20.81
C TYR A 267 -16.67 6.76 19.41
N GLN A 268 -15.85 6.37 18.44
CA GLN A 268 -16.03 6.74 17.03
C GLN A 268 -17.40 6.29 16.52
N LYS A 269 -17.81 5.05 16.78
CA LYS A 269 -19.15 4.56 16.41
C LYS A 269 -20.27 5.37 17.02
N GLU A 270 -20.13 5.77 18.29
CA GLU A 270 -21.14 6.61 18.94
C GLU A 270 -21.20 8.03 18.34
N LEU A 271 -20.06 8.62 17.99
CA LEU A 271 -20.01 9.91 17.30
C LEU A 271 -20.64 9.82 15.91
N GLU A 272 -20.35 8.77 15.17
CA GLU A 272 -20.91 8.54 13.85
C GLU A 272 -22.44 8.41 13.88
N LEU A 273 -22.98 7.60 14.79
CA LEU A 273 -24.42 7.44 14.97
C LEU A 273 -25.09 8.78 15.28
N ARG A 274 -24.55 9.56 16.22
CA ARG A 274 -25.08 10.88 16.55
C ARG A 274 -25.00 11.87 15.39
N TRP A 275 -23.92 11.81 14.65
CA TRP A 275 -23.72 12.66 13.47
C TRP A 275 -24.74 12.33 12.37
N VAL A 276 -24.94 11.05 12.08
CA VAL A 276 -25.94 10.60 11.10
C VAL A 276 -27.36 10.97 11.53
N GLU A 277 -27.70 10.81 12.82
CA GLU A 277 -28.99 11.25 13.36
C GLU A 277 -29.20 12.77 13.19
N ALA A 278 -28.16 13.57 13.48
CA ALA A 278 -28.20 15.01 13.29
C ALA A 278 -28.35 15.41 11.82
N LEU A 279 -27.66 14.69 10.91
CA LEU A 279 -27.80 14.91 9.47
C LEU A 279 -29.21 14.58 8.97
N ARG A 280 -29.77 13.45 9.39
CA ARG A 280 -31.15 13.04 9.02
C ARG A 280 -32.21 14.03 9.54
N ALA A 281 -32.00 14.59 10.71
CA ALA A 281 -32.87 15.63 11.25
C ALA A 281 -32.78 16.94 10.47
N LYS A 282 -31.61 17.28 9.94
CA LYS A 282 -31.34 18.51 9.20
C LYS A 282 -31.69 18.41 7.72
N PHE A 283 -31.48 17.24 7.12
CA PHE A 283 -31.64 16.96 5.71
C PHE A 283 -32.61 15.77 5.52
N PRO A 284 -33.88 16.03 5.24
CA PRO A 284 -34.85 14.94 4.95
C PRO A 284 -34.41 14.20 3.69
N VAL A 285 -34.50 12.88 3.71
CA VAL A 285 -34.16 12.03 2.59
C VAL A 285 -35.44 11.49 1.97
N GLU A 286 -35.59 11.70 0.66
CA GLU A 286 -36.65 11.12 -0.16
C GLU A 286 -36.05 10.02 -1.05
N ILE A 287 -36.65 8.83 -1.06
CA ILE A 287 -36.20 7.71 -1.88
C ILE A 287 -37.23 7.45 -2.96
N TYR A 288 -36.79 7.54 -4.22
CA TYR A 288 -37.60 7.20 -5.39
C TYR A 288 -37.52 5.70 -5.67
N GLU A 289 -38.34 4.91 -5.00
CA GLU A 289 -38.33 3.44 -5.05
C GLU A 289 -38.46 2.87 -6.48
N GLU A 290 -39.24 3.53 -7.36
CA GLU A 290 -39.38 3.13 -8.74
C GLU A 290 -38.03 3.18 -9.49
N VAL A 291 -37.25 4.24 -9.26
CA VAL A 291 -35.91 4.41 -9.87
C VAL A 291 -34.92 3.44 -9.23
N LEU A 292 -34.94 3.31 -7.90
CA LEU A 292 -34.05 2.39 -7.18
C LEU A 292 -34.20 0.94 -7.66
N ASN A 293 -35.43 0.51 -7.95
CA ASN A 293 -35.74 -0.83 -8.45
C ASN A 293 -35.24 -1.09 -9.89
N THR A 294 -34.79 -0.07 -10.63
CA THR A 294 -34.16 -0.21 -11.95
C THR A 294 -32.65 -0.40 -11.89
N VAL A 295 -32.04 -0.07 -10.78
CA VAL A 295 -30.57 -0.21 -10.57
C VAL A 295 -30.23 -1.71 -10.47
N ASN A 296 -29.16 -2.13 -11.13
CA ASN A 296 -28.68 -3.54 -11.16
C ASN A 296 -29.57 -4.55 -11.90
N LYS A 297 -30.43 -4.09 -12.81
CA LYS A 297 -31.15 -4.97 -13.75
C LYS A 297 -30.42 -5.03 -15.10
N HIS A 298 -29.11 -5.36 -15.08
CA HIS A 298 -28.33 -5.58 -16.29
C HIS A 298 -28.14 -7.06 -16.57
#